data_a08c4ec7cdfb917dfb433201341e718a
#
_entry.id   a08c4ec7cdfb917dfb433201341e718a
#
_cell.length_a   1.000
_cell.length_b   1.000
_cell.length_c   1.000
_cell.angle_alpha   90.00
_cell.angle_beta   90.00
_cell.angle_gamma   90.00
#
_symmetry.space_group_name_H-M   'P 1'
#
loop_
_entity.id
_entity.type
_entity.pdbx_description
1 polymer ?
#
loop_
_entity_poly.entity_id
_entity_poly.type
_entity_poly.pdbx_seq_one_letter_code
_entity_poly.pdbx_strand_id
1 'polypeptide(L)'
;DEFHWYADRDRGVAWQVPILTLPRTRFLLMSATLGDVTFFAEALTRLNGLPTATVTSHDRPVPLDYAYSEIPLAQAVDKMVAEGKAPVYVVHFTQKDAADSAQDFTSLDLATREEKNAVAAAIEEVRFTSPYGPTLRKWLRQGIGLHHAGLLPRYRVLVERLAQRGLLKGICGTDTLGVGINVPIRTVLFSRLCKFDGRKTAVLSARDFHQISGRAGRKGFDDRGY
;
A
#
# COMPACT_ATOMS: atom_id res chain seq x y z
N ASP A 1 11.63 -13.22 0.22
CA ASP A 1 11.14 -11.87 -0.08
C ASP A 1 11.00 -11.05 1.19
N GLU A 2 10.93 -9.69 1.07
CA GLU A 2 10.77 -8.76 2.21
C GLU A 2 11.87 -8.91 3.29
N PHE A 3 13.10 -9.16 2.87
CA PHE A 3 14.22 -9.44 3.77
C PHE A 3 14.56 -8.26 4.70
N HIS A 4 14.09 -7.05 4.43
CA HIS A 4 14.23 -5.91 5.35
C HIS A 4 13.63 -6.15 6.75
N TRP A 5 12.72 -7.12 6.89
CA TRP A 5 12.19 -7.54 8.19
C TRP A 5 13.16 -8.38 9.03
N TYR A 6 14.34 -8.72 8.50
CA TYR A 6 15.35 -9.51 9.22
C TYR A 6 15.65 -8.98 10.63
N ALA A 7 15.72 -7.66 10.81
CA ALA A 7 16.01 -7.03 12.10
C ALA A 7 14.74 -6.70 12.91
N ASP A 8 13.56 -7.06 12.44
CA ASP A 8 12.31 -6.85 13.18
C ASP A 8 12.23 -7.79 14.39
N ARG A 9 11.89 -7.24 15.57
CA ARG A 9 11.89 -7.98 16.83
C ARG A 9 10.94 -9.17 16.82
N ASP A 10 9.77 -9.02 16.21
CA ASP A 10 8.71 -10.02 16.27
C ASP A 10 8.72 -10.94 15.03
N ARG A 11 9.14 -10.42 13.89
CA ARG A 11 9.11 -11.11 12.59
C ARG A 11 10.46 -11.64 12.13
N GLY A 12 11.56 -11.04 12.57
CA GLY A 12 12.92 -11.33 12.08
C GLY A 12 13.32 -12.79 12.18
N VAL A 13 12.80 -13.50 13.16
CA VAL A 13 13.06 -14.94 13.38
C VAL A 13 12.73 -15.78 12.12
N ALA A 14 11.71 -15.41 11.35
CA ALA A 14 11.32 -16.13 10.14
C ALA A 14 12.41 -16.11 9.05
N TRP A 15 13.27 -15.10 9.02
CA TRP A 15 14.42 -15.00 8.11
C TRP A 15 15.71 -15.51 8.77
N GLN A 16 15.92 -15.21 10.07
CA GLN A 16 17.13 -15.56 10.79
C GLN A 16 17.30 -17.07 10.94
N VAL A 17 16.27 -17.78 11.38
CA VAL A 17 16.35 -19.21 11.65
C VAL A 17 16.74 -20.03 10.41
N PRO A 18 16.08 -19.88 9.24
CA PRO A 18 16.49 -20.63 8.05
C PRO A 18 17.93 -20.34 7.62
N ILE A 19 18.37 -19.07 7.69
CA ILE A 19 19.74 -18.70 7.31
C ILE A 19 20.76 -19.39 8.24
N LEU A 20 20.52 -19.39 9.54
CA LEU A 20 21.46 -19.94 10.53
C LEU A 20 21.44 -21.48 10.58
N THR A 21 20.31 -22.11 10.31
CA THR A 21 20.14 -23.57 10.49
C THR A 21 20.31 -24.38 9.21
N LEU A 22 20.29 -23.72 8.03
CA LEU A 22 20.38 -24.38 6.73
C LEU A 22 21.63 -23.93 5.93
N PRO A 23 22.86 -24.17 6.45
CA PRO A 23 24.09 -23.61 5.84
C PRO A 23 24.39 -24.15 4.45
N ARG A 24 23.81 -25.30 4.06
CA ARG A 24 23.96 -25.88 2.70
C ARG A 24 22.94 -25.35 1.68
N THR A 25 22.02 -24.48 2.11
CA THR A 25 20.96 -23.95 1.25
C THR A 25 21.45 -22.69 0.54
N ARG A 26 21.13 -22.58 -0.76
CA ARG A 26 21.30 -21.32 -1.50
C ARG A 26 20.11 -20.44 -1.25
N PHE A 27 20.35 -19.23 -0.76
CA PHE A 27 19.31 -18.26 -0.46
C PHE A 27 19.24 -17.20 -1.54
N LEU A 28 18.03 -16.87 -1.98
CA LEU A 28 17.72 -15.65 -2.72
C LEU A 28 17.00 -14.69 -1.77
N LEU A 29 17.70 -13.65 -1.33
CA LEU A 29 17.16 -12.63 -0.42
C LEU A 29 16.76 -11.41 -1.24
N MET A 30 15.50 -11.01 -1.16
CA MET A 30 14.97 -9.87 -1.92
C MET A 30 14.37 -8.82 -0.98
N SER A 31 14.67 -7.57 -1.25
CA SER A 31 14.09 -6.43 -0.55
C SER A 31 14.21 -5.17 -1.40
N ALA A 32 13.20 -4.32 -1.34
CA ALA A 32 13.21 -3.02 -2.02
C ALA A 32 13.86 -1.90 -1.17
N THR A 33 14.03 -2.10 0.15
CA THR A 33 14.37 -1.01 1.09
C THR A 33 15.44 -1.42 2.11
N LEU A 34 16.36 -2.32 1.75
CA LEU A 34 17.34 -2.85 2.70
C LEU A 34 18.55 -1.93 2.95
N GLY A 35 18.90 -1.08 2.02
CA GLY A 35 20.10 -0.24 2.12
C GLY A 35 21.40 -1.00 1.85
N ASP A 36 22.46 -0.75 2.63
CA ASP A 36 23.74 -1.46 2.50
C ASP A 36 23.59 -2.94 2.89
N VAL A 37 23.97 -3.80 1.97
CA VAL A 37 23.86 -5.27 2.11
C VAL A 37 25.19 -5.97 2.34
N THR A 38 26.30 -5.23 2.45
CA THR A 38 27.66 -5.77 2.57
C THR A 38 27.77 -6.76 3.71
N PHE A 39 27.27 -6.39 4.89
CA PHE A 39 27.27 -7.27 6.06
C PHE A 39 26.58 -8.64 5.79
N PHE A 40 25.46 -8.63 5.09
CA PHE A 40 24.71 -9.86 4.78
C PHE A 40 25.45 -10.71 3.75
N ALA A 41 26.03 -10.10 2.73
CA ALA A 41 26.80 -10.79 1.71
C ALA A 41 28.02 -11.51 2.31
N GLU A 42 28.78 -10.81 3.16
CA GLU A 42 29.91 -11.39 3.88
C GLU A 42 29.50 -12.50 4.85
N ALA A 43 28.43 -12.29 5.63
CA ALA A 43 27.95 -13.25 6.59
C ALA A 43 27.45 -14.53 5.91
N LEU A 44 26.72 -14.44 4.82
CA LEU A 44 26.26 -15.58 4.04
C LEU A 44 27.42 -16.35 3.40
N THR A 45 28.37 -15.65 2.80
CA THR A 45 29.57 -16.25 2.21
C THR A 45 30.36 -17.03 3.26
N ARG A 46 30.50 -16.47 4.47
CA ARG A 46 31.19 -17.13 5.59
C ARG A 46 30.41 -18.36 6.08
N LEU A 47 29.09 -18.28 6.11
CA LEU A 47 28.22 -19.33 6.63
C LEU A 47 28.19 -20.58 5.74
N ASN A 48 28.05 -20.38 4.43
CA ASN A 48 27.85 -21.48 3.47
C ASN A 48 29.07 -21.81 2.61
N GLY A 49 30.17 -21.03 2.75
CA GLY A 49 31.40 -21.23 1.96
C GLY A 49 31.27 -20.88 0.47
N LEU A 50 30.18 -20.28 0.04
CA LEU A 50 29.91 -19.94 -1.35
C LEU A 50 29.92 -18.41 -1.53
N PRO A 51 30.43 -17.90 -2.66
CA PRO A 51 30.40 -16.47 -2.92
C PRO A 51 28.96 -15.97 -3.04
N THR A 52 28.67 -14.87 -2.34
CA THR A 52 27.35 -14.20 -2.40
C THR A 52 27.39 -13.10 -3.43
N ALA A 53 26.56 -13.21 -4.46
CA ALA A 53 26.37 -12.15 -5.45
C ALA A 53 25.33 -11.14 -4.94
N THR A 54 25.67 -9.86 -5.04
CA THR A 54 24.77 -8.75 -4.74
C THR A 54 24.33 -8.10 -6.04
N VAL A 55 23.02 -8.01 -6.25
CA VAL A 55 22.41 -7.33 -7.40
C VAL A 55 21.55 -6.18 -6.86
N THR A 56 21.94 -4.96 -7.18
CA THR A 56 21.22 -3.74 -6.81
C THR A 56 20.87 -2.93 -8.05
N SER A 57 19.71 -2.31 -8.06
CA SER A 57 19.32 -1.34 -9.07
C SER A 57 18.60 -0.18 -8.39
N HIS A 58 18.95 1.03 -8.82
CA HIS A 58 18.24 2.25 -8.44
C HIS A 58 17.27 2.72 -9.53
N ASP A 59 17.25 2.02 -10.66
CA ASP A 59 16.37 2.34 -11.78
C ASP A 59 14.94 1.92 -11.45
N ARG A 60 14.08 2.90 -11.39
CA ARG A 60 12.66 2.69 -11.18
C ARG A 60 11.93 2.76 -12.53
N PRO A 61 11.20 1.69 -12.95
CA PRO A 61 10.48 1.68 -14.24
C PRO A 61 9.45 2.80 -14.39
N VAL A 62 8.83 3.23 -13.29
CA VAL A 62 7.91 4.36 -13.25
C VAL A 62 8.43 5.35 -12.21
N PRO A 63 8.95 6.52 -12.63
CA PRO A 63 9.47 7.52 -11.70
C PRO A 63 8.39 8.04 -10.75
N LEU A 64 8.80 8.48 -9.56
CA LEU A 64 7.92 9.08 -8.56
C LEU A 64 8.23 10.57 -8.44
N ASP A 65 7.16 11.37 -8.43
CA ASP A 65 7.22 12.76 -8.02
C ASP A 65 6.70 12.89 -6.58
N TYR A 66 7.38 13.69 -5.80
CA TYR A 66 7.00 13.97 -4.42
C TYR A 66 6.57 15.42 -4.30
N ALA A 67 5.45 15.65 -3.61
CA ALA A 67 4.97 16.99 -3.30
C ALA A 67 4.48 17.03 -1.84
N TYR A 68 4.67 18.17 -1.21
CA TYR A 68 4.07 18.47 0.09
C TYR A 68 2.90 19.45 -0.12
N SER A 69 1.81 19.23 0.60
CA SER A 69 0.60 20.05 0.49
C SER A 69 0.04 20.33 1.88
N GLU A 70 -0.39 21.57 2.09
CA GLU A 70 -1.04 22.03 3.34
C GLU A 70 -2.55 22.21 3.18
N ILE A 71 -3.11 21.93 2.00
CA ILE A 71 -4.56 22.01 1.79
C ILE A 71 -5.27 20.83 2.50
N PRO A 72 -6.56 21.02 2.88
CA PRO A 72 -7.34 19.95 3.49
C PRO A 72 -7.32 18.66 2.65
N LEU A 73 -7.28 17.52 3.33
CA LEU A 73 -7.13 16.19 2.71
C LEU A 73 -8.16 15.94 1.60
N ALA A 74 -9.43 16.29 1.85
CA ALA A 74 -10.51 16.14 0.88
C ALA A 74 -10.26 16.96 -0.40
N GLN A 75 -9.79 18.20 -0.26
CA GLN A 75 -9.43 19.05 -1.40
C GLN A 75 -8.22 18.51 -2.17
N ALA A 76 -7.24 17.93 -1.46
CA ALA A 76 -6.09 17.30 -2.08
C ALA A 76 -6.51 16.11 -2.96
N VAL A 77 -7.41 15.25 -2.44
CA VAL A 77 -7.94 14.10 -3.19
C VAL A 77 -8.73 14.57 -4.41
N ASP A 78 -9.64 15.52 -4.25
CA ASP A 78 -10.45 16.06 -5.33
C ASP A 78 -9.56 16.65 -6.46
N LYS A 79 -8.59 17.46 -6.10
CA LYS A 79 -7.58 18.01 -7.02
C LYS A 79 -6.83 16.91 -7.77
N MET A 80 -6.33 15.89 -7.08
CA MET A 80 -5.57 14.80 -7.69
C MET A 80 -6.44 14.01 -8.68
N VAL A 81 -7.70 13.77 -8.35
CA VAL A 81 -8.64 13.08 -9.24
C VAL A 81 -8.94 13.95 -10.47
N ALA A 82 -9.17 15.25 -10.28
CA ALA A 82 -9.41 16.21 -11.39
C ALA A 82 -8.18 16.33 -12.32
N GLU A 83 -6.98 16.23 -11.79
CA GLU A 83 -5.71 16.21 -12.55
C GLU A 83 -5.42 14.84 -13.23
N GLY A 84 -6.35 13.88 -13.17
CA GLY A 84 -6.15 12.55 -13.77
C GLY A 84 -5.14 11.66 -13.03
N LYS A 85 -4.83 11.95 -11.76
CA LYS A 85 -3.89 11.20 -10.94
C LYS A 85 -4.53 10.06 -10.14
N ALA A 86 -5.77 9.69 -10.45
CA ALA A 86 -6.46 8.54 -9.86
C ALA A 86 -5.91 7.20 -10.42
N PRO A 87 -6.02 6.09 -9.67
CA PRO A 87 -6.55 6.02 -8.30
C PRO A 87 -5.60 6.57 -7.24
N VAL A 88 -6.18 7.28 -6.27
CA VAL A 88 -5.46 7.85 -5.12
C VAL A 88 -5.61 6.93 -3.91
N TYR A 89 -4.50 6.44 -3.39
CA TYR A 89 -4.46 5.69 -2.14
C TYR A 89 -4.13 6.63 -0.99
N VAL A 90 -5.08 6.82 -0.09
CA VAL A 90 -4.93 7.67 1.09
C VAL A 90 -4.51 6.83 2.29
N VAL A 91 -3.30 7.07 2.77
CA VAL A 91 -2.69 6.32 3.87
C VAL A 91 -3.05 6.95 5.20
N HIS A 92 -3.71 6.16 6.04
CA HIS A 92 -3.99 6.47 7.43
C HIS A 92 -3.24 5.52 8.36
N PHE A 93 -3.13 5.88 9.63
CA PHE A 93 -2.46 5.05 10.64
C PHE A 93 -3.44 4.45 11.66
N THR A 94 -4.74 4.72 11.49
CA THR A 94 -5.81 4.04 12.22
C THR A 94 -6.93 3.62 11.27
N GLN A 95 -7.62 2.55 11.61
CA GLN A 95 -8.79 2.08 10.85
C GLN A 95 -9.93 3.09 10.91
N LYS A 96 -10.07 3.79 12.05
CA LYS A 96 -11.07 4.83 12.24
C LYS A 96 -10.83 6.00 11.30
N ASP A 97 -9.62 6.57 11.26
CA ASP A 97 -9.30 7.69 10.38
C ASP A 97 -9.54 7.34 8.90
N ALA A 98 -9.22 6.08 8.50
CA ALA A 98 -9.48 5.62 7.15
C ALA A 98 -10.98 5.56 6.83
N ALA A 99 -11.80 5.10 7.77
CA ALA A 99 -13.25 5.02 7.61
C ALA A 99 -13.90 6.41 7.60
N ASP A 100 -13.46 7.30 8.50
CA ASP A 100 -13.95 8.69 8.58
C ASP A 100 -13.66 9.41 7.26
N SER A 101 -12.44 9.31 6.73
CA SER A 101 -12.08 9.89 5.43
C SER A 101 -12.89 9.28 4.27
N ALA A 102 -13.12 7.97 4.26
CA ALA A 102 -13.96 7.33 3.23
C ALA A 102 -15.40 7.87 3.26
N GLN A 103 -15.93 8.17 4.45
CA GLN A 103 -17.24 8.80 4.60
C GLN A 103 -17.22 10.25 4.10
N ASP A 104 -16.21 11.04 4.47
CA ASP A 104 -16.08 12.44 4.06
C ASP A 104 -15.97 12.59 2.54
N PHE A 105 -15.21 11.70 1.88
CA PHE A 105 -15.04 11.72 0.43
C PHE A 105 -16.30 11.40 -0.36
N THR A 106 -17.35 10.85 0.28
CA THR A 106 -18.64 10.65 -0.41
C THR A 106 -19.29 11.94 -0.87
N SER A 107 -18.89 13.09 -0.32
CA SER A 107 -19.36 14.42 -0.69
C SER A 107 -18.62 15.03 -1.90
N LEU A 108 -17.49 14.43 -2.32
CA LEU A 108 -16.61 15.02 -3.34
C LEU A 108 -17.01 14.71 -4.79
N ASP A 109 -17.96 13.81 -5.01
CA ASP A 109 -18.40 13.39 -6.35
C ASP A 109 -17.26 12.98 -7.30
N LEU A 110 -16.30 12.19 -6.80
CA LEU A 110 -15.06 11.82 -7.48
C LEU A 110 -15.23 10.97 -8.73
N ALA A 111 -16.35 10.28 -8.89
CA ALA A 111 -16.62 9.37 -10.01
C ALA A 111 -17.79 9.87 -10.86
N THR A 112 -17.68 9.72 -12.18
CA THR A 112 -18.76 10.05 -13.10
C THR A 112 -19.98 9.15 -12.89
N ARG A 113 -21.13 9.52 -13.46
CA ARG A 113 -22.35 8.71 -13.40
C ARG A 113 -22.16 7.34 -14.03
N GLU A 114 -21.44 7.27 -15.13
CA GLU A 114 -21.11 6.03 -15.84
C GLU A 114 -20.24 5.11 -14.97
N GLU A 115 -19.23 5.66 -14.32
CA GLU A 115 -18.35 4.92 -13.40
C GLU A 115 -19.12 4.42 -12.19
N LYS A 116 -20.00 5.23 -11.60
CA LYS A 116 -20.88 4.82 -10.50
C LYS A 116 -21.81 3.67 -10.91
N ASN A 117 -22.36 3.70 -12.12
CA ASN A 117 -23.17 2.63 -12.67
C ASN A 117 -22.35 1.36 -12.90
N ALA A 118 -21.13 1.48 -13.40
CA ALA A 118 -20.22 0.35 -13.59
C ALA A 118 -19.86 -0.33 -12.25
N VAL A 119 -19.60 0.46 -11.20
CA VAL A 119 -19.41 -0.08 -9.85
C VAL A 119 -20.67 -0.77 -9.35
N ALA A 120 -21.85 -0.13 -9.51
CA ALA A 120 -23.13 -0.69 -9.07
C ALA A 120 -23.38 -2.07 -9.69
N ALA A 121 -23.17 -2.21 -11.01
CA ALA A 121 -23.27 -3.48 -11.73
C ALA A 121 -22.22 -4.51 -11.22
N ALA A 122 -20.99 -4.07 -10.97
CA ALA A 122 -19.90 -4.95 -10.52
C ALA A 122 -20.13 -5.53 -9.12
N ILE A 123 -20.95 -4.87 -8.28
CA ILE A 123 -21.26 -5.31 -6.91
C ILE A 123 -22.70 -5.81 -6.73
N GLU A 124 -23.46 -5.94 -7.80
CA GLU A 124 -24.87 -6.30 -7.75
C GLU A 124 -25.13 -7.62 -7.02
N GLU A 125 -24.36 -8.65 -7.36
CA GLU A 125 -24.48 -9.98 -6.76
C GLU A 125 -23.75 -10.11 -5.41
N VAL A 126 -23.05 -9.07 -4.96
CA VAL A 126 -22.27 -9.12 -3.71
C VAL A 126 -23.19 -8.98 -2.50
N ARG A 127 -23.15 -9.98 -1.62
CA ARG A 127 -23.91 -9.95 -0.37
C ARG A 127 -23.17 -9.19 0.73
N PHE A 128 -23.67 -8.02 1.10
CA PHE A 128 -23.14 -7.17 2.19
C PHE A 128 -23.84 -7.50 3.52
N THR A 129 -23.56 -8.68 4.09
CA THR A 129 -24.28 -9.23 5.24
C THR A 129 -23.73 -8.82 6.61
N SER A 130 -22.55 -8.19 6.68
CA SER A 130 -22.03 -7.71 7.96
C SER A 130 -22.70 -6.38 8.35
N PRO A 131 -22.69 -6.00 9.63
CA PRO A 131 -23.20 -4.68 10.08
C PRO A 131 -22.55 -3.50 9.33
N TYR A 132 -21.30 -3.65 8.91
CA TYR A 132 -20.54 -2.66 8.15
C TYR A 132 -20.80 -2.71 6.63
N GLY A 133 -21.44 -3.78 6.15
CA GLY A 133 -21.66 -4.02 4.74
C GLY A 133 -22.42 -2.92 4.00
N PRO A 134 -23.56 -2.42 4.50
CA PRO A 134 -24.30 -1.34 3.86
C PRO A 134 -23.50 -0.06 3.69
N THR A 135 -22.70 0.30 4.70
CA THR A 135 -21.82 1.48 4.67
C THR A 135 -20.75 1.32 3.60
N LEU A 136 -20.06 0.18 3.57
CA LEU A 136 -19.06 -0.10 2.54
C LEU A 136 -19.66 -0.08 1.13
N ARG A 137 -20.86 -0.68 0.93
CA ARG A 137 -21.57 -0.64 -0.34
C ARG A 137 -21.85 0.78 -0.81
N LYS A 138 -22.26 1.66 0.11
CA LYS A 138 -22.49 3.09 -0.18
C LYS A 138 -21.20 3.76 -0.70
N TRP A 139 -20.07 3.57 -0.03
CA TRP A 139 -18.79 4.16 -0.42
C TRP A 139 -18.31 3.63 -1.78
N LEU A 140 -18.36 2.32 -1.97
CA LEU A 140 -17.97 1.70 -3.25
C LEU A 140 -18.76 2.27 -4.42
N ARG A 141 -20.07 2.49 -4.27
CA ARG A 141 -20.91 3.10 -5.31
C ARG A 141 -20.52 4.52 -5.66
N GLN A 142 -19.79 5.22 -4.81
CA GLN A 142 -19.20 6.54 -5.09
C GLN A 142 -17.76 6.45 -5.64
N GLY A 143 -17.26 5.25 -5.94
CA GLY A 143 -15.88 5.05 -6.40
C GLY A 143 -14.84 5.11 -5.28
N ILE A 144 -15.27 4.96 -4.02
CA ILE A 144 -14.41 5.04 -2.84
C ILE A 144 -14.27 3.66 -2.20
N GLY A 145 -13.04 3.16 -2.12
CA GLY A 145 -12.70 1.92 -1.42
C GLY A 145 -12.25 2.17 0.01
N LEU A 146 -12.45 1.17 0.86
CA LEU A 146 -11.82 1.09 2.17
C LEU A 146 -11.02 -0.18 2.28
N HIS A 147 -9.78 -0.10 2.78
CA HIS A 147 -8.91 -1.27 2.89
C HIS A 147 -8.04 -1.22 4.14
N HIS A 148 -8.28 -2.12 5.08
CA HIS A 148 -7.47 -2.33 6.30
C HIS A 148 -7.66 -3.74 6.86
N ALA A 149 -6.76 -4.17 7.75
CA ALA A 149 -6.76 -5.52 8.31
C ALA A 149 -8.05 -5.89 9.08
N GLY A 150 -8.74 -4.92 9.67
CA GLY A 150 -10.01 -5.12 10.37
C GLY A 150 -11.22 -5.34 9.46
N LEU A 151 -11.08 -5.14 8.14
CA LEU A 151 -12.15 -5.42 7.20
C LEU A 151 -12.22 -6.93 6.89
N LEU A 152 -13.42 -7.47 6.74
CA LEU A 152 -13.59 -8.88 6.37
C LEU A 152 -12.83 -9.22 5.09
N PRO A 153 -12.14 -10.38 5.02
CA PRO A 153 -11.31 -10.74 3.86
C PRO A 153 -12.05 -10.65 2.53
N ARG A 154 -13.30 -11.09 2.46
CA ARG A 154 -14.14 -10.99 1.26
C ARG A 154 -14.34 -9.56 0.77
N TYR A 155 -14.42 -8.58 1.67
CA TYR A 155 -14.57 -7.18 1.30
C TYR A 155 -13.25 -6.57 0.87
N ARG A 156 -12.12 -6.98 1.46
CA ARG A 156 -10.80 -6.58 0.98
C ARG A 156 -10.57 -7.04 -0.45
N VAL A 157 -10.83 -8.32 -0.72
CA VAL A 157 -10.73 -8.89 -2.07
C VAL A 157 -11.67 -8.16 -3.06
N LEU A 158 -12.87 -7.79 -2.62
CA LEU A 158 -13.79 -7.01 -3.45
C LEU A 158 -13.20 -5.65 -3.83
N VAL A 159 -12.67 -4.90 -2.84
CA VAL A 159 -12.02 -3.59 -3.07
C VAL A 159 -10.85 -3.74 -4.04
N GLU A 160 -10.02 -4.75 -3.85
CA GLU A 160 -8.88 -5.05 -4.72
C GLU A 160 -9.32 -5.33 -6.17
N ARG A 161 -10.35 -6.15 -6.37
CA ARG A 161 -10.90 -6.45 -7.69
C ARG A 161 -11.49 -5.22 -8.38
N LEU A 162 -12.20 -4.38 -7.64
CA LEU A 162 -12.75 -3.12 -8.19
C LEU A 162 -11.63 -2.15 -8.58
N ALA A 163 -10.59 -2.06 -7.74
CA ALA A 163 -9.42 -1.23 -8.03
C ALA A 163 -8.65 -1.74 -9.26
N GLN A 164 -8.45 -3.07 -9.40
CA GLN A 164 -7.81 -3.69 -10.57
C GLN A 164 -8.59 -3.43 -11.86
N ARG A 165 -9.90 -3.30 -11.77
CA ARG A 165 -10.78 -2.94 -12.90
C ARG A 165 -10.84 -1.43 -13.19
N GLY A 166 -10.11 -0.61 -12.42
CA GLY A 166 -10.10 0.85 -12.58
C GLY A 166 -11.39 1.55 -12.12
N LEU A 167 -12.21 0.87 -11.32
CA LEU A 167 -13.52 1.35 -10.91
C LEU A 167 -13.50 2.23 -9.64
N LEU A 168 -12.34 2.33 -8.96
CA LEU A 168 -12.20 3.16 -7.78
C LEU A 168 -11.32 4.37 -8.06
N LYS A 169 -11.75 5.53 -7.60
CA LYS A 169 -11.02 6.81 -7.70
C LYS A 169 -10.14 7.07 -6.49
N GLY A 170 -10.64 6.70 -5.31
CA GLY A 170 -9.93 6.82 -4.05
C GLY A 170 -10.04 5.54 -3.23
N ILE A 171 -8.99 5.22 -2.50
CA ILE A 171 -8.96 4.09 -1.57
C ILE A 171 -8.38 4.60 -0.27
N CYS A 172 -9.19 4.63 0.78
CA CYS A 172 -8.73 4.92 2.14
C CYS A 172 -8.24 3.63 2.80
N GLY A 173 -7.05 3.65 3.37
CA GLY A 173 -6.55 2.46 4.03
C GLY A 173 -5.44 2.74 5.03
N THR A 174 -5.00 1.69 5.71
CA THR A 174 -3.88 1.79 6.65
C THR A 174 -2.55 1.44 5.99
N ASP A 175 -1.45 1.80 6.64
CA ASP A 175 -0.08 1.51 6.20
C ASP A 175 0.20 0.01 5.97
N THR A 176 -0.65 -0.87 6.52
CA THR A 176 -0.59 -2.33 6.31
C THR A 176 -0.90 -2.77 4.88
N LEU A 177 -1.43 -1.90 4.02
CA LEU A 177 -1.59 -2.19 2.59
C LEU A 177 -0.23 -2.40 1.88
N GLY A 178 0.87 -2.11 2.56
CA GLY A 178 2.23 -2.34 2.08
C GLY A 178 2.59 -3.80 1.81
N VAL A 179 1.86 -4.79 2.35
CA VAL A 179 2.26 -6.20 2.30
C VAL A 179 1.24 -7.03 1.51
N GLY A 180 1.64 -7.51 0.33
CA GLY A 180 0.94 -8.59 -0.38
C GLY A 180 -0.29 -8.21 -1.21
N ILE A 181 -0.60 -6.92 -1.44
CA ILE A 181 -1.78 -6.51 -2.21
C ILE A 181 -1.37 -5.93 -3.56
N ASN A 182 -1.89 -6.52 -4.62
CA ASN A 182 -1.71 -6.03 -5.97
C ASN A 182 -2.86 -5.08 -6.36
N VAL A 183 -2.90 -3.92 -5.71
CA VAL A 183 -3.83 -2.83 -6.07
C VAL A 183 -3.10 -1.84 -6.95
N PRO A 184 -3.61 -1.53 -8.14
CA PRO A 184 -3.02 -0.52 -9.00
C PRO A 184 -3.23 0.87 -8.37
N ILE A 185 -2.16 1.49 -7.92
CA ILE A 185 -2.15 2.82 -7.30
C ILE A 185 -1.33 3.75 -8.19
N ARG A 186 -1.90 4.86 -8.63
CA ARG A 186 -1.16 5.91 -9.35
C ARG A 186 -0.57 6.92 -8.36
N THR A 187 -1.34 7.30 -7.35
CA THR A 187 -0.95 8.29 -6.34
C THR A 187 -1.07 7.74 -4.94
N VAL A 188 -0.04 7.95 -4.12
CA VAL A 188 -0.06 7.69 -2.67
C VAL A 188 -0.10 9.02 -1.94
N LEU A 189 -1.13 9.25 -1.16
CA LEU A 189 -1.30 10.45 -0.34
C LEU A 189 -1.24 10.09 1.14
N PHE A 190 -0.23 10.58 1.84
CA PHE A 190 -0.14 10.43 3.29
C PHE A 190 -1.01 11.47 3.98
N SER A 191 -1.95 11.03 4.81
CA SER A 191 -2.76 11.94 5.63
C SER A 191 -1.93 12.70 6.68
N ARG A 192 -0.80 12.11 7.09
CA ARG A 192 0.22 12.68 7.98
C ARG A 192 1.51 11.88 7.86
N LEU A 193 2.64 12.47 8.28
CA LEU A 193 3.96 11.83 8.26
C LEU A 193 4.40 11.31 9.63
N CYS A 194 3.49 11.18 10.58
CA CYS A 194 3.77 10.61 11.90
C CYS A 194 2.76 9.53 12.27
N LYS A 195 3.21 8.53 13.01
CA LYS A 195 2.37 7.45 13.53
C LYS A 195 2.69 7.17 15.01
N PHE A 196 1.69 6.64 15.71
CA PHE A 196 1.88 6.11 17.05
C PHE A 196 2.38 4.66 16.98
N ASP A 197 3.52 4.37 17.62
CA ASP A 197 4.18 3.05 17.59
C ASP A 197 3.74 2.13 18.75
N GLY A 198 2.71 2.52 19.49
CA GLY A 198 2.27 1.85 20.73
C GLY A 198 2.84 2.48 22.01
N ARG A 199 3.83 3.38 21.90
CA ARG A 199 4.47 4.06 23.03
C ARG A 199 4.52 5.57 22.84
N LYS A 200 4.89 6.03 21.65
CA LYS A 200 5.03 7.45 21.31
C LYS A 200 4.61 7.71 19.86
N THR A 201 4.28 8.95 19.58
CA THR A 201 4.13 9.44 18.21
C THR A 201 5.52 9.80 17.66
N ALA A 202 5.88 9.24 16.53
CA ALA A 202 7.15 9.51 15.86
C ALA A 202 6.93 9.74 14.36
N VAL A 203 7.81 10.49 13.72
CA VAL A 203 7.86 10.65 12.27
C VAL A 203 8.14 9.28 11.65
N LEU A 204 7.54 9.01 10.49
CA LEU A 204 7.81 7.79 9.72
C LEU A 204 9.30 7.64 9.46
N SER A 205 9.80 6.41 9.58
CA SER A 205 11.15 6.12 9.12
C SER A 205 11.23 6.27 7.60
N ALA A 206 12.42 6.58 7.07
CA ALA A 206 12.65 6.63 5.62
C ALA A 206 12.24 5.29 4.95
N ARG A 207 12.48 4.17 5.61
CA ARG A 207 12.06 2.84 5.16
C ARG A 207 10.55 2.75 5.01
N ASP A 208 9.78 3.08 6.06
CA ASP A 208 8.32 3.03 6.03
C ASP A 208 7.77 3.95 4.95
N PHE A 209 8.30 5.16 4.86
CA PHE A 209 7.91 6.13 3.85
C PHE A 209 8.13 5.58 2.42
N HIS A 210 9.32 5.08 2.10
CA HIS A 210 9.62 4.53 0.78
C HIS A 210 8.88 3.24 0.47
N GLN A 211 8.62 2.41 1.48
CA GLN A 211 7.83 1.19 1.32
C GLN A 211 6.39 1.48 0.90
N ILE A 212 5.79 2.51 1.50
CA ILE A 212 4.41 2.93 1.23
C ILE A 212 4.37 3.75 -0.06
N SER A 213 5.18 4.81 -0.20
CA SER A 213 5.22 5.66 -1.39
C SER A 213 5.63 4.89 -2.64
N GLY A 214 6.48 3.88 -2.47
CA GLY A 214 6.90 2.98 -3.54
C GLY A 214 5.77 2.21 -4.23
N ARG A 215 4.56 2.21 -3.69
CA ARG A 215 3.37 1.63 -4.31
C ARG A 215 2.78 2.50 -5.42
N ALA A 216 3.11 3.78 -5.46
CA ALA A 216 2.64 4.68 -6.50
C ALA A 216 3.30 4.38 -7.85
N GLY A 217 2.54 4.52 -8.93
CA GLY A 217 3.01 4.29 -10.30
C GLY A 217 3.02 2.81 -10.70
N ARG A 218 2.24 2.48 -11.72
CA ARG A 218 2.04 1.11 -12.19
C ARG A 218 2.87 0.86 -13.44
N LYS A 219 3.82 -0.07 -13.37
CA LYS A 219 4.58 -0.49 -14.55
C LYS A 219 3.62 -0.99 -15.65
N GLY A 220 3.78 -0.43 -16.86
CA GLY A 220 2.96 -0.75 -18.02
C GLY A 220 1.62 -0.01 -18.13
N PHE A 221 1.26 0.83 -17.15
CA PHE A 221 0.03 1.63 -17.15
C PHE A 221 0.28 3.11 -16.94
N ASP A 222 1.20 3.45 -16.05
CA ASP A 222 1.51 4.83 -15.69
C ASP A 222 2.91 5.18 -16.18
N ASP A 223 3.05 6.39 -16.66
CA ASP A 223 4.33 7.04 -17.00
C ASP A 223 5.00 7.63 -15.77
N ARG A 224 4.21 7.91 -14.73
CA ARG A 224 4.64 8.55 -13.49
C ARG A 224 3.73 8.20 -12.31
N GLY A 225 4.30 8.04 -11.13
CA GLY A 225 3.61 7.92 -9.85
C GLY A 225 3.78 9.19 -9.00
N TYR A 226 2.86 9.43 -8.08
CA TYR A 226 2.80 10.63 -7.24
C TYR A 226 2.64 10.30 -5.76
#